data_774ac0c91cff5b74583ab7d79e11be53
#
_entry.id   774ac0c91cff5b74583ab7d79e11be53
#
_cell.length_a   1.000
_cell.length_b   1.000
_cell.length_c   1.000
_cell.angle_alpha   90.00
_cell.angle_beta   90.00
_cell.angle_gamma   90.00
#
_symmetry.space_group_name_H-M   'P 1'
#
loop_
_entity.id
_entity.type
_entity.pdbx_description
1 polymer ?
#
loop_
_entity_poly.entity_id
_entity_poly.type
_entity_poly.pdbx_seq_one_letter_code
_entity_poly.pdbx_strand_id
1 'polypeptide(L)'
;AGFSATDSFPVTNIQRISFSGFTSHYNGQSATPLSQPEDGYIRITNSVVTGTNAKLNLSRVVVPQHNYGICTSYDDHYDLNPQRLVNNMVALGYQGLVNHYCGMSHYPEMTWKSDINKWQIPDTLVTGEAVVNPCARKWHEKYAQALHNANMQPIFGVSFEMYSLAANEFWAQRDWNSNLGKTGYQPPSYFFSLSDQNALAYLHKVFIEFADTMVAGGCNVNMQIGEPWWWYNTDTNLPCVYDYPTKLAFNADTGLYAPDLGTIYEAMNKTGTPYDEFKTWLRNKLGQTCQNIRAAIKAKYANAQVCPLIFFPSIRSPIQTLATYINYPSQHYSYPNFDYIMTEAYDWLLEAKLDLAHQAVSQIPTQDLGYPANKVAYLSGFVPDASIAYIYGFDKNKPYRTPIWQRIFGDMKNNVSLGLMKQFIWAYPQVMFDSITIDTTQAPNGFFVENTLYSPISDNTPYPPDIYL
;
A
#
# COMPACT_ATOMS: atom_id res chain seq x y z
N ALA A 1 7.74 15.56 -33.97
CA ALA A 1 8.16 14.81 -35.13
C ALA A 1 6.90 14.31 -35.84
N GLY A 2 6.66 14.76 -37.08
CA GLY A 2 5.57 14.23 -37.89
C GLY A 2 6.00 12.95 -38.55
N PHE A 3 5.18 11.93 -38.45
CA PHE A 3 5.35 10.72 -39.26
C PHE A 3 4.87 11.01 -40.68
N SER A 4 5.66 10.65 -41.67
CA SER A 4 5.26 10.70 -43.07
C SER A 4 4.26 9.58 -43.36
N ALA A 5 3.28 9.82 -44.22
CA ALA A 5 2.32 8.81 -44.66
C ALA A 5 2.96 7.60 -45.35
N THR A 6 4.27 7.65 -45.61
CA THR A 6 5.07 6.57 -46.22
C THR A 6 5.86 5.74 -45.22
N ASP A 7 5.86 6.11 -43.90
CA ASP A 7 6.56 5.36 -42.91
C ASP A 7 5.74 4.10 -42.53
N SER A 8 6.33 2.91 -42.73
CA SER A 8 5.73 1.66 -42.33
C SER A 8 6.18 1.31 -40.92
N PHE A 9 5.22 1.16 -40.00
CA PHE A 9 5.47 0.61 -38.68
C PHE A 9 5.36 -0.92 -38.72
N PRO A 10 6.27 -1.65 -38.07
CA PRO A 10 6.08 -3.07 -37.83
C PRO A 10 4.97 -3.24 -36.79
N VAL A 11 3.73 -3.32 -37.27
CA VAL A 11 2.51 -3.37 -36.40
C VAL A 11 2.31 -4.68 -35.64
N THR A 12 3.16 -5.68 -35.87
CA THR A 12 2.99 -7.00 -35.28
C THR A 12 3.17 -7.07 -33.76
N ASN A 13 3.76 -6.02 -33.14
CA ASN A 13 4.04 -6.01 -31.71
C ASN A 13 3.77 -4.67 -31.01
N ILE A 14 2.95 -3.79 -31.58
CA ILE A 14 2.59 -2.53 -30.90
C ILE A 14 1.55 -2.82 -29.83
N GLN A 15 1.96 -2.78 -28.58
CA GLN A 15 1.07 -2.96 -27.43
C GLN A 15 0.48 -1.63 -26.93
N ARG A 16 1.18 -0.51 -27.17
CA ARG A 16 0.76 0.82 -26.73
C ARG A 16 1.28 1.88 -27.69
N ILE A 17 0.45 2.85 -27.98
CA ILE A 17 0.84 4.11 -28.60
C ILE A 17 0.59 5.19 -27.55
N SER A 18 1.65 5.92 -27.17
CA SER A 18 1.57 7.04 -26.25
C SER A 18 1.74 8.33 -27.04
N PHE A 19 0.92 9.33 -26.74
CA PHE A 19 1.02 10.68 -27.30
C PHE A 19 1.36 11.65 -26.17
N SER A 20 2.41 12.44 -26.38
CA SER A 20 2.74 13.56 -25.50
C SER A 20 2.38 14.85 -26.19
N GLY A 21 1.58 15.69 -25.53
CA GLY A 21 1.25 17.02 -26.00
C GLY A 21 2.18 18.06 -25.37
N PHE A 22 2.72 18.94 -26.20
CA PHE A 22 3.49 20.10 -25.73
C PHE A 22 2.82 21.36 -26.28
N THR A 23 2.93 22.46 -25.55
CA THR A 23 2.50 23.76 -26.06
C THR A 23 3.39 24.20 -27.22
N SER A 24 2.87 25.04 -28.09
CA SER A 24 3.63 25.58 -29.24
C SER A 24 4.88 26.36 -28.83
N HIS A 25 4.93 26.81 -27.58
CA HIS A 25 6.03 27.58 -27.01
C HIS A 25 7.08 26.72 -26.28
N TYR A 26 6.85 25.41 -26.15
CA TYR A 26 7.79 24.51 -25.49
C TYR A 26 8.90 24.08 -26.47
N ASN A 27 10.12 24.48 -26.17
CA ASN A 27 11.30 24.17 -27.00
C ASN A 27 12.10 22.94 -26.54
N GLY A 28 11.57 22.17 -25.58
CA GLY A 28 12.23 20.98 -25.02
C GLY A 28 13.33 21.27 -23.98
N GLN A 29 13.68 22.55 -23.76
CA GLN A 29 14.80 22.93 -22.87
C GLN A 29 14.40 23.96 -21.81
N SER A 30 13.26 24.62 -21.97
CA SER A 30 12.83 25.67 -21.05
C SER A 30 12.14 25.05 -19.82
N ALA A 31 12.66 25.34 -18.64
CA ALA A 31 12.03 25.06 -17.35
C ALA A 31 11.07 26.20 -16.90
N THR A 32 10.88 27.23 -17.74
CA THR A 32 10.00 28.34 -17.38
C THR A 32 8.56 27.92 -17.46
N PRO A 33 7.79 28.00 -16.36
CA PRO A 33 6.36 27.69 -16.38
C PRO A 33 5.61 28.62 -17.32
N LEU A 34 4.55 28.12 -17.95
CA LEU A 34 3.64 28.98 -18.71
C LEU A 34 2.98 29.99 -17.77
N SER A 35 2.82 31.22 -18.24
CA SER A 35 2.16 32.30 -17.51
C SER A 35 0.66 32.02 -17.30
N GLN A 36 0.08 31.25 -18.20
CA GLN A 36 -1.31 30.78 -18.15
C GLN A 36 -1.39 29.30 -18.58
N PRO A 37 -2.32 28.51 -18.04
CA PRO A 37 -2.61 27.16 -18.54
C PRO A 37 -3.04 27.24 -20.01
N GLU A 38 -2.55 26.32 -20.83
CA GLU A 38 -3.00 26.13 -22.21
C GLU A 38 -3.76 24.81 -22.32
N ASP A 39 -4.93 24.86 -22.95
CA ASP A 39 -5.71 23.69 -23.27
C ASP A 39 -5.19 23.03 -24.54
N GLY A 40 -5.00 21.71 -24.49
CA GLY A 40 -4.64 20.92 -25.64
C GLY A 40 -5.55 19.70 -25.80
N TYR A 41 -5.75 19.27 -27.03
CA TYR A 41 -6.48 18.04 -27.29
C TYR A 41 -5.82 17.26 -28.42
N ILE A 42 -5.93 15.94 -28.34
CA ILE A 42 -5.55 15.03 -29.41
C ILE A 42 -6.85 14.48 -30.01
N ARG A 43 -7.06 14.72 -31.30
CA ARG A 43 -8.17 14.16 -32.03
C ARG A 43 -7.67 13.08 -32.98
N ILE A 44 -8.14 11.87 -32.81
CA ILE A 44 -7.91 10.76 -33.75
C ILE A 44 -9.17 10.63 -34.60
N THR A 45 -9.04 10.88 -35.90
CA THR A 45 -10.17 10.81 -36.86
C THR A 45 -9.85 9.81 -37.94
N ASN A 46 -10.91 9.28 -38.56
CA ASN A 46 -10.82 8.33 -39.68
C ASN A 46 -9.93 7.10 -39.37
N SER A 47 -9.99 6.65 -38.13
CA SER A 47 -9.23 5.46 -37.72
C SER A 47 -9.76 4.23 -38.45
N VAL A 48 -8.89 3.56 -39.18
CA VAL A 48 -9.19 2.33 -39.89
C VAL A 48 -8.30 1.23 -39.34
N VAL A 49 -8.90 0.11 -38.90
CA VAL A 49 -8.17 -1.07 -38.45
C VAL A 49 -8.35 -2.15 -39.49
N THR A 50 -7.26 -2.61 -40.07
CA THR A 50 -7.23 -3.67 -41.07
C THR A 50 -6.43 -4.86 -40.59
N GLY A 51 -6.91 -6.06 -40.85
CA GLY A 51 -6.24 -7.31 -40.49
C GLY A 51 -7.23 -8.42 -40.13
N THR A 52 -6.75 -9.65 -40.12
CA THR A 52 -7.55 -10.79 -39.68
C THR A 52 -7.87 -10.64 -38.19
N ASN A 53 -9.17 -10.62 -37.85
CA ASN A 53 -9.66 -10.38 -36.48
C ASN A 53 -9.35 -8.97 -35.91
N ALA A 54 -8.88 -8.04 -36.73
CA ALA A 54 -8.69 -6.67 -36.28
C ALA A 54 -10.06 -6.01 -35.96
N LYS A 55 -10.17 -5.40 -34.78
CA LYS A 55 -11.39 -4.67 -34.35
C LYS A 55 -10.97 -3.37 -33.68
N LEU A 56 -11.62 -2.28 -34.07
CA LEU A 56 -11.60 -1.01 -33.35
C LEU A 56 -12.97 -0.82 -32.72
N ASN A 57 -13.05 -1.03 -31.43
CA ASN A 57 -14.27 -0.77 -30.68
C ASN A 57 -14.20 0.63 -30.09
N LEU A 58 -14.93 1.55 -30.70
CA LEU A 58 -15.08 2.93 -30.22
C LEU A 58 -16.29 3.13 -29.33
N SER A 59 -17.04 2.05 -29.04
CA SER A 59 -18.17 2.10 -28.12
C SER A 59 -17.64 2.28 -26.71
N ARG A 60 -18.22 3.22 -25.97
CA ARG A 60 -17.95 3.35 -24.55
C ARG A 60 -18.52 2.08 -23.84
N VAL A 61 -17.65 1.23 -23.37
CA VAL A 61 -18.03 0.12 -22.50
C VAL A 61 -18.47 0.72 -21.17
N VAL A 62 -19.72 0.51 -20.80
CA VAL A 62 -20.20 0.84 -19.44
C VAL A 62 -20.02 -0.41 -18.60
N VAL A 63 -19.06 -0.37 -17.69
CA VAL A 63 -18.87 -1.44 -16.73
C VAL A 63 -19.89 -1.29 -15.61
N PRO A 64 -20.68 -2.33 -15.29
CA PRO A 64 -21.64 -2.26 -14.20
C PRO A 64 -20.97 -1.96 -12.86
N GLN A 65 -21.73 -1.28 -11.98
CA GLN A 65 -21.25 -1.05 -10.62
C GLN A 65 -21.20 -2.35 -9.84
N HIS A 66 -20.21 -2.47 -8.95
CA HIS A 66 -19.99 -3.63 -8.10
C HIS A 66 -19.50 -3.21 -6.69
N ASN A 67 -19.48 -4.17 -5.75
CA ASN A 67 -19.20 -3.92 -4.35
C ASN A 67 -17.72 -4.12 -3.96
N TYR A 68 -16.84 -4.51 -4.88
CA TYR A 68 -15.43 -4.61 -4.59
C TYR A 68 -14.79 -3.23 -4.47
N GLY A 69 -13.79 -3.12 -3.59
CA GLY A 69 -12.96 -1.95 -3.45
C GLY A 69 -11.68 -2.06 -4.27
N ILE A 70 -10.99 -0.96 -4.42
CA ILE A 70 -9.69 -0.89 -5.07
C ILE A 70 -8.70 -0.15 -4.18
N CYS A 71 -7.44 -0.52 -4.28
CA CYS A 71 -6.35 0.20 -3.64
C CYS A 71 -5.66 1.13 -4.62
N THR A 72 -5.26 2.29 -4.12
CA THR A 72 -4.44 3.27 -4.82
C THR A 72 -3.29 3.68 -3.91
N SER A 73 -2.22 4.26 -4.46
CA SER A 73 -1.08 4.76 -3.71
C SER A 73 -0.67 6.14 -4.21
N TYR A 74 -0.27 7.03 -3.30
CA TYR A 74 0.23 8.35 -3.69
C TYR A 74 1.55 8.24 -4.43
N ASP A 75 2.46 7.38 -3.96
CA ASP A 75 3.77 7.19 -4.61
C ASP A 75 3.66 6.72 -6.07
N ASP A 76 2.59 5.97 -6.42
CA ASP A 76 2.32 5.53 -7.79
C ASP A 76 1.59 6.58 -8.65
N HIS A 77 0.97 7.60 -8.02
CA HIS A 77 0.01 8.46 -8.70
C HIS A 77 0.17 9.95 -8.38
N TYR A 78 1.24 10.38 -7.72
CA TYR A 78 1.46 11.78 -7.34
C TYR A 78 1.50 12.73 -8.55
N ASP A 79 1.84 12.23 -9.74
CA ASP A 79 1.85 12.94 -11.01
C ASP A 79 0.52 12.85 -11.78
N LEU A 80 -0.43 12.04 -11.29
CA LEU A 80 -1.73 11.88 -11.91
C LEU A 80 -2.76 12.83 -11.26
N ASN A 81 -3.54 13.51 -12.09
CA ASN A 81 -4.63 14.35 -11.60
C ASN A 81 -5.64 13.51 -10.79
N PRO A 82 -5.95 13.88 -9.52
CA PRO A 82 -6.86 13.13 -8.65
C PRO A 82 -8.24 12.87 -9.26
N GLN A 83 -8.83 13.86 -9.95
CA GLN A 83 -10.13 13.68 -10.60
C GLN A 83 -10.08 12.63 -11.70
N ARG A 84 -8.96 12.54 -12.44
CA ARG A 84 -8.77 11.51 -13.48
C ARG A 84 -8.70 10.12 -12.86
N LEU A 85 -7.97 9.98 -11.76
CA LEU A 85 -7.88 8.72 -11.02
C LEU A 85 -9.26 8.24 -10.57
N VAL A 86 -10.05 9.13 -9.96
CA VAL A 86 -11.43 8.80 -9.53
C VAL A 86 -12.34 8.48 -10.70
N ASN A 87 -12.27 9.26 -11.79
CA ASN A 87 -13.07 9.00 -12.99
C ASN A 87 -12.79 7.61 -13.59
N ASN A 88 -11.51 7.17 -13.57
CA ASN A 88 -11.15 5.84 -14.04
C ASN A 88 -11.73 4.74 -13.14
N MET A 89 -11.67 4.91 -11.82
CA MET A 89 -12.26 3.95 -10.87
C MET A 89 -13.77 3.85 -11.06
N VAL A 90 -14.47 4.97 -11.19
CA VAL A 90 -15.91 5.00 -11.46
C VAL A 90 -16.23 4.34 -12.80
N ALA A 91 -15.43 4.59 -13.83
CA ALA A 91 -15.62 3.96 -15.15
C ALA A 91 -15.43 2.43 -15.12
N LEU A 92 -14.64 1.92 -14.18
CA LEU A 92 -14.45 0.49 -13.92
C LEU A 92 -15.51 -0.10 -12.98
N GLY A 93 -16.50 0.67 -12.55
CA GLY A 93 -17.62 0.21 -11.73
C GLY A 93 -17.35 0.22 -10.21
N TYR A 94 -16.20 0.70 -9.74
CA TYR A 94 -15.91 0.80 -8.32
C TYR A 94 -16.76 1.86 -7.63
N GLN A 95 -17.18 1.57 -6.40
CA GLN A 95 -18.01 2.46 -5.58
C GLN A 95 -17.73 2.27 -4.08
N GLY A 96 -18.16 3.24 -3.28
CA GLY A 96 -18.09 3.19 -1.83
C GLY A 96 -16.67 3.45 -1.30
N LEU A 97 -16.06 2.50 -0.61
CA LEU A 97 -14.75 2.68 0.00
C LEU A 97 -13.60 2.42 -0.99
N VAL A 98 -12.58 3.27 -0.93
CA VAL A 98 -11.30 3.13 -1.63
C VAL A 98 -10.19 3.10 -0.59
N ASN A 99 -9.31 2.11 -0.62
CA ASN A 99 -8.12 2.12 0.22
C ASN A 99 -7.00 2.89 -0.51
N HIS A 100 -6.42 3.88 0.13
CA HIS A 100 -5.37 4.72 -0.44
C HIS A 100 -4.15 4.75 0.45
N TYR A 101 -3.05 4.25 -0.05
CA TYR A 101 -1.77 4.30 0.63
C TYR A 101 -1.16 5.70 0.43
N CYS A 102 -0.93 6.42 1.52
CA CYS A 102 -0.35 7.77 1.46
C CYS A 102 1.11 7.77 1.03
N GLY A 103 1.69 6.58 0.91
CA GLY A 103 3.04 6.37 0.40
C GLY A 103 4.13 6.46 1.47
N MET A 104 5.38 6.32 1.03
CA MET A 104 6.58 6.27 1.86
C MET A 104 7.65 7.27 1.41
N SER A 105 7.50 7.90 0.24
CA SER A 105 8.58 8.65 -0.38
C SER A 105 8.23 10.07 -0.81
N HIS A 106 7.03 10.34 -1.28
CA HIS A 106 6.71 11.61 -1.94
C HIS A 106 5.96 12.61 -1.06
N TYR A 107 5.43 12.18 0.08
CA TYR A 107 4.66 13.08 0.96
C TYR A 107 5.48 13.88 1.97
N PRO A 108 6.66 13.45 2.47
CA PRO A 108 7.31 14.12 3.58
C PRO A 108 7.71 15.55 3.22
N GLU A 109 7.49 16.47 4.16
CA GLU A 109 8.14 17.76 4.13
C GLU A 109 9.59 17.59 4.54
N MET A 110 10.51 18.19 3.81
CA MET A 110 11.94 18.06 4.08
C MET A 110 12.65 19.39 3.92
N THR A 111 13.59 19.67 4.79
CA THR A 111 14.45 20.85 4.76
C THR A 111 15.88 20.44 4.48
N TRP A 112 16.52 21.14 3.54
CA TRP A 112 17.95 20.95 3.29
C TRP A 112 18.79 21.56 4.43
N LYS A 113 19.65 20.76 5.04
CA LYS A 113 20.60 21.17 6.08
C LYS A 113 22.01 21.25 5.49
N SER A 114 22.46 22.46 5.23
CA SER A 114 23.75 22.72 4.58
C SER A 114 24.96 22.35 5.47
N ASP A 115 24.78 22.39 6.78
CA ASP A 115 25.81 22.04 7.78
C ASP A 115 26.18 20.56 7.78
N ILE A 116 25.23 19.70 7.46
CA ILE A 116 25.41 18.23 7.37
C ILE A 116 25.26 17.70 5.93
N ASN A 117 24.99 18.58 4.97
CA ASN A 117 24.81 18.25 3.56
C ASN A 117 23.77 17.14 3.32
N LYS A 118 22.61 17.23 4.01
CA LYS A 118 21.50 16.24 3.94
C LYS A 118 20.15 16.92 4.02
N TRP A 119 19.14 16.26 3.46
CA TRP A 119 17.74 16.55 3.75
C TRP A 119 17.36 16.05 5.13
N GLN A 120 16.53 16.78 5.84
CA GLN A 120 16.03 16.42 7.16
C GLN A 120 14.53 16.66 7.25
N ILE A 121 13.83 15.69 7.82
CA ILE A 121 12.43 15.83 8.23
C ILE A 121 12.38 16.83 9.39
N PRO A 122 11.38 17.76 9.43
CA PRO A 122 11.24 18.74 10.50
C PRO A 122 11.14 18.08 11.89
N ASP A 123 11.77 18.69 12.88
CA ASP A 123 11.58 18.32 14.26
C ASP A 123 10.24 18.89 14.76
N THR A 124 9.21 18.08 14.74
CA THR A 124 7.82 18.49 15.04
C THR A 124 7.61 18.83 16.51
N LEU A 125 8.44 18.34 17.42
CA LEU A 125 8.37 18.69 18.84
C LEU A 125 8.90 20.09 19.11
N VAL A 126 9.84 20.57 18.30
CA VAL A 126 10.48 21.87 18.48
C VAL A 126 9.84 22.95 17.61
N THR A 127 9.60 22.68 16.34
CA THR A 127 9.23 23.71 15.35
C THR A 127 7.75 23.85 15.11
N GLY A 128 6.96 22.81 15.38
CA GLY A 128 5.55 22.78 15.01
C GLY A 128 5.28 22.81 13.49
N GLU A 129 6.32 22.75 12.65
CA GLU A 129 6.21 22.81 11.19
C GLU A 129 5.37 21.65 10.62
N ALA A 130 4.81 21.86 9.43
CA ALA A 130 4.10 20.81 8.70
C ALA A 130 5.03 19.65 8.35
N VAL A 131 4.51 18.43 8.35
CA VAL A 131 5.27 17.20 8.06
C VAL A 131 4.90 16.57 6.72
N VAL A 132 3.72 16.93 6.20
CA VAL A 132 3.30 16.59 4.84
C VAL A 132 3.53 17.82 3.96
N ASN A 133 4.27 17.66 2.87
CA ASN A 133 4.58 18.78 1.98
C ASN A 133 3.32 19.38 1.34
N PRO A 134 3.36 20.67 0.93
CA PRO A 134 2.18 21.36 0.39
C PRO A 134 1.58 20.69 -0.85
N CYS A 135 2.41 20.10 -1.71
CA CYS A 135 1.94 19.41 -2.92
C CYS A 135 1.14 18.15 -2.54
N ALA A 136 1.68 17.31 -1.67
CA ALA A 136 1.02 16.12 -1.19
C ALA A 136 -0.30 16.45 -0.47
N ARG A 137 -0.28 17.45 0.42
CA ARG A 137 -1.53 17.91 1.10
C ARG A 137 -2.58 18.34 0.09
N LYS A 138 -2.19 19.14 -0.90
CA LYS A 138 -3.16 19.63 -1.91
C LYS A 138 -3.67 18.53 -2.80
N TRP A 139 -2.81 17.59 -3.18
CA TRP A 139 -3.20 16.43 -3.95
C TRP A 139 -4.23 15.57 -3.20
N HIS A 140 -3.97 15.24 -1.93
CA HIS A 140 -4.88 14.43 -1.10
C HIS A 140 -6.20 15.14 -0.81
N GLU A 141 -6.19 16.47 -0.56
CA GLU A 141 -7.41 17.27 -0.46
C GLU A 141 -8.26 17.14 -1.73
N LYS A 142 -7.63 17.29 -2.91
CA LYS A 142 -8.33 17.16 -4.19
C LYS A 142 -8.78 15.73 -4.49
N TYR A 143 -8.02 14.73 -4.04
CA TYR A 143 -8.40 13.34 -4.16
C TYR A 143 -9.62 13.02 -3.30
N ALA A 144 -9.61 13.43 -2.03
CA ALA A 144 -10.76 13.30 -1.15
C ALA A 144 -11.99 14.03 -1.71
N GLN A 145 -11.83 15.26 -2.23
CA GLN A 145 -12.91 16.00 -2.87
C GLN A 145 -13.49 15.28 -4.08
N ALA A 146 -12.63 14.72 -4.94
CA ALA A 146 -13.08 13.97 -6.13
C ALA A 146 -13.83 12.70 -5.74
N LEU A 147 -13.37 11.97 -4.72
CA LEU A 147 -14.07 10.82 -4.17
C LEU A 147 -15.41 11.21 -3.57
N HIS A 148 -15.45 12.26 -2.74
CA HIS A 148 -16.70 12.77 -2.16
C HIS A 148 -17.73 13.10 -3.24
N ASN A 149 -17.32 13.81 -4.30
CA ASN A 149 -18.19 14.16 -5.43
C ASN A 149 -18.70 12.93 -6.21
N ALA A 150 -17.96 11.82 -6.16
CA ALA A 150 -18.36 10.53 -6.74
C ALA A 150 -19.15 9.63 -5.75
N ASN A 151 -19.56 10.12 -4.58
CA ASN A 151 -20.15 9.37 -3.48
C ASN A 151 -19.28 8.21 -3.00
N MET A 152 -17.97 8.39 -3.04
CA MET A 152 -16.97 7.46 -2.53
C MET A 152 -16.28 8.04 -1.29
N GLN A 153 -15.66 7.19 -0.47
CA GLN A 153 -14.95 7.59 0.74
C GLN A 153 -13.58 6.91 0.77
N PRO A 154 -12.50 7.63 1.06
CA PRO A 154 -11.18 7.03 1.22
C PRO A 154 -10.99 6.38 2.59
N ILE A 155 -10.10 5.38 2.63
CA ILE A 155 -9.36 4.95 3.81
C ILE A 155 -7.92 5.36 3.54
N PHE A 156 -7.36 6.29 4.31
CA PHE A 156 -5.97 6.71 4.14
C PHE A 156 -5.05 5.88 5.03
N GLY A 157 -4.18 5.10 4.38
CA GLY A 157 -3.16 4.27 5.04
C GLY A 157 -1.83 5.00 5.12
N VAL A 158 -1.25 5.05 6.33
CA VAL A 158 0.09 5.61 6.57
C VAL A 158 1.01 4.50 7.03
N SER A 159 2.14 4.32 6.33
CA SER A 159 3.14 3.32 6.66
C SER A 159 4.00 3.71 7.86
N PHE A 160 4.50 2.69 8.57
CA PHE A 160 5.55 2.83 9.59
C PHE A 160 6.96 2.81 9.01
N GLU A 161 7.07 2.92 7.71
CA GLU A 161 8.34 2.91 6.99
C GLU A 161 8.44 4.08 6.01
N MET A 162 9.66 4.43 5.65
CA MET A 162 9.97 5.45 4.65
C MET A 162 11.17 5.02 3.81
N TYR A 163 11.19 5.39 2.54
CA TYR A 163 12.33 5.12 1.65
C TYR A 163 13.63 5.75 2.10
N SER A 164 13.57 6.89 2.73
CA SER A 164 14.77 7.52 3.28
C SER A 164 14.40 8.33 4.51
N LEU A 165 15.15 8.11 5.59
CA LEU A 165 15.10 8.97 6.77
C LEU A 165 16.08 10.13 6.66
N ALA A 166 16.90 10.18 5.62
CA ALA A 166 17.92 11.20 5.39
C ALA A 166 18.77 11.46 6.66
N ALA A 167 18.75 12.70 7.20
CA ALA A 167 19.47 13.02 8.43
C ALA A 167 18.79 12.50 9.71
N ASN A 168 17.57 11.92 9.61
CA ASN A 168 16.81 11.39 10.74
C ASN A 168 17.02 9.88 10.94
N GLU A 169 18.14 9.31 10.51
CA GLU A 169 18.46 7.88 10.64
C GLU A 169 18.42 7.36 12.10
N PHE A 170 18.54 8.23 13.09
CA PHE A 170 18.39 7.89 14.51
C PHE A 170 16.94 7.55 14.89
N TRP A 171 15.94 7.85 14.05
CA TRP A 171 14.57 7.42 14.22
C TRP A 171 14.32 5.97 13.79
N ALA A 172 15.31 5.34 13.12
CA ALA A 172 15.15 3.98 12.62
C ALA A 172 15.31 2.93 13.71
N GLN A 173 14.55 1.86 13.58
CA GLN A 173 14.83 0.62 14.30
C GLN A 173 16.25 0.13 14.00
N ARG A 174 16.90 -0.55 14.96
CA ARG A 174 18.26 -1.07 14.80
C ARG A 174 18.37 -2.48 15.36
N ASP A 175 19.22 -3.29 14.70
CA ASP A 175 19.57 -4.60 15.21
C ASP A 175 20.60 -4.53 16.36
N TRP A 176 20.99 -5.67 16.91
CA TRP A 176 21.96 -5.77 18.01
C TRP A 176 23.31 -5.13 17.66
N ASN A 177 23.73 -5.19 16.42
CA ASN A 177 24.97 -4.62 15.92
C ASN A 177 24.84 -3.15 15.49
N SER A 178 23.70 -2.52 15.80
CA SER A 178 23.37 -1.13 15.45
C SER A 178 23.14 -0.88 13.95
N ASN A 179 22.98 -1.91 13.11
CA ASN A 179 22.57 -1.74 11.73
C ASN A 179 21.11 -1.31 11.66
N LEU A 180 20.77 -0.51 10.64
CA LEU A 180 19.42 0.00 10.43
C LEU A 180 18.43 -1.11 10.04
N GLY A 181 17.23 -1.06 10.61
CA GLY A 181 16.08 -1.87 10.19
C GLY A 181 15.60 -1.41 8.82
N LYS A 182 15.91 -2.17 7.79
CA LYS A 182 15.56 -1.88 6.39
C LYS A 182 14.97 -3.11 5.70
N THR A 183 14.15 -2.87 4.70
CA THR A 183 13.59 -3.92 3.84
C THR A 183 14.67 -4.53 2.94
N GLY A 184 14.37 -5.68 2.36
CA GLY A 184 15.27 -6.39 1.44
C GLY A 184 15.21 -5.91 -0.02
N TYR A 185 14.25 -5.06 -0.39
CA TYR A 185 14.13 -4.55 -1.77
C TYR A 185 15.00 -3.31 -2.02
N GLN A 186 15.11 -2.86 -3.27
CA GLN A 186 15.96 -1.75 -3.69
C GLN A 186 15.14 -0.67 -4.44
N PRO A 187 15.24 0.61 -4.03
CA PRO A 187 15.88 1.10 -2.81
C PRO A 187 15.14 0.60 -1.55
N PRO A 188 15.84 0.37 -0.43
CA PRO A 188 15.19 -0.12 0.78
C PRO A 188 14.38 0.99 1.46
N SER A 189 13.31 0.61 2.14
CA SER A 189 12.66 1.43 3.15
C SER A 189 13.21 1.13 4.55
N TYR A 190 13.01 2.06 5.47
CA TYR A 190 13.49 2.01 6.86
C TYR A 190 12.32 2.11 7.81
N PHE A 191 12.33 1.30 8.86
CA PHE A 191 11.26 1.25 9.86
C PHE A 191 11.52 2.23 11.00
N PHE A 192 10.46 2.98 11.37
CA PHE A 192 10.52 3.88 12.51
C PHE A 192 10.64 3.13 13.84
N SER A 193 11.44 3.66 14.75
CA SER A 193 11.48 3.22 16.14
C SER A 193 10.11 3.43 16.80
N LEU A 194 9.61 2.39 17.45
CA LEU A 194 8.35 2.45 18.19
C LEU A 194 8.52 3.06 19.59
N SER A 195 9.69 3.56 19.91
CA SER A 195 10.02 4.16 21.22
C SER A 195 10.63 5.55 21.12
N ASP A 196 11.10 5.96 19.94
CA ASP A 196 11.62 7.33 19.75
C ASP A 196 10.50 8.34 19.75
N GLN A 197 10.54 9.30 20.69
CA GLN A 197 9.46 10.28 20.88
C GLN A 197 9.32 11.24 19.68
N ASN A 198 10.43 11.58 19.01
CA ASN A 198 10.39 12.45 17.85
C ASN A 198 9.80 11.72 16.64
N ALA A 199 10.20 10.45 16.42
CA ALA A 199 9.64 9.61 15.37
C ALA A 199 8.12 9.41 15.57
N LEU A 200 7.69 9.13 16.79
CA LEU A 200 6.27 8.98 17.12
C LEU A 200 5.48 10.29 16.99
N ALA A 201 6.05 11.41 17.43
CA ALA A 201 5.43 12.73 17.27
C ALA A 201 5.28 13.09 15.78
N TYR A 202 6.30 12.79 14.97
CA TYR A 202 6.23 12.93 13.52
C TYR A 202 5.10 12.09 12.93
N LEU A 203 5.05 10.78 13.23
CA LEU A 203 3.99 9.90 12.74
C LEU A 203 2.60 10.38 13.17
N HIS A 204 2.39 10.74 14.43
CA HIS A 204 1.12 11.28 14.89
C HIS A 204 0.69 12.49 14.07
N LYS A 205 1.63 13.39 13.76
CA LYS A 205 1.34 14.58 12.97
C LYS A 205 1.03 14.24 11.53
N VAL A 206 1.74 13.27 10.91
CA VAL A 206 1.43 12.76 9.57
C VAL A 206 -0.01 12.25 9.49
N PHE A 207 -0.43 11.40 10.45
CA PHE A 207 -1.82 10.91 10.51
C PHE A 207 -2.84 12.03 10.60
N ILE A 208 -2.56 13.05 11.43
CA ILE A 208 -3.46 14.19 11.63
C ILE A 208 -3.52 15.06 10.36
N GLU A 209 -2.38 15.37 9.73
CA GLU A 209 -2.36 16.18 8.51
C GLU A 209 -3.07 15.51 7.33
N PHE A 210 -2.96 14.18 7.19
CA PHE A 210 -3.75 13.46 6.21
C PHE A 210 -5.25 13.42 6.55
N ALA A 211 -5.60 13.24 7.82
CA ALA A 211 -7.00 13.35 8.25
C ALA A 211 -7.59 14.75 7.95
N ASP A 212 -6.80 15.80 8.12
CA ASP A 212 -7.19 17.18 7.77
C ASP A 212 -7.52 17.30 6.27
N THR A 213 -6.77 16.64 5.40
CA THR A 213 -7.04 16.66 3.95
C THR A 213 -8.33 15.93 3.59
N MET A 214 -8.69 14.85 4.31
CA MET A 214 -9.98 14.17 4.13
C MET A 214 -11.14 15.11 4.45
N VAL A 215 -11.08 15.78 5.58
CA VAL A 215 -12.11 16.75 6.00
C VAL A 215 -12.19 17.92 5.03
N ALA A 216 -11.05 18.47 4.62
CA ALA A 216 -11.00 19.56 3.63
C ALA A 216 -11.59 19.16 2.28
N GLY A 217 -11.49 17.89 1.90
CA GLY A 217 -12.13 17.31 0.71
C GLY A 217 -13.61 16.92 0.89
N GLY A 218 -14.18 17.06 2.09
CA GLY A 218 -15.59 16.74 2.37
C GLY A 218 -15.83 15.28 2.76
N CYS A 219 -14.78 14.50 3.01
CA CYS A 219 -14.88 13.10 3.43
C CYS A 219 -14.88 12.94 4.96
N ASN A 220 -15.39 11.81 5.42
CA ASN A 220 -15.20 11.39 6.81
C ASN A 220 -13.76 10.92 7.04
N VAL A 221 -13.28 11.10 8.26
CA VAL A 221 -11.94 10.61 8.64
C VAL A 221 -11.98 9.09 8.80
N ASN A 222 -11.20 8.39 7.99
CA ASN A 222 -11.03 6.95 8.04
C ASN A 222 -9.56 6.62 7.76
N MET A 223 -8.82 6.23 8.81
CA MET A 223 -7.37 6.07 8.77
C MET A 223 -6.97 4.61 9.00
N GLN A 224 -6.01 4.15 8.23
CA GLN A 224 -5.38 2.85 8.39
C GLN A 224 -3.97 3.04 8.94
N ILE A 225 -3.65 2.34 10.01
CA ILE A 225 -2.28 2.20 10.52
C ILE A 225 -1.64 1.09 9.71
N GLY A 226 -0.80 1.49 8.75
CA GLY A 226 -0.19 0.57 7.78
C GLY A 226 1.00 -0.14 8.37
N GLU A 227 0.91 -1.47 8.46
CA GLU A 227 2.00 -2.40 8.72
C GLU A 227 2.94 -1.99 9.86
N PRO A 228 2.46 -1.81 11.10
CA PRO A 228 3.32 -1.49 12.23
C PRO A 228 4.10 -2.75 12.64
N TRP A 229 5.42 -2.70 12.48
CA TRP A 229 6.29 -3.85 12.67
C TRP A 229 7.45 -3.56 13.60
N TRP A 230 7.83 -4.58 14.39
CA TRP A 230 9.21 -4.80 14.76
C TRP A 230 9.86 -5.58 13.62
N TRP A 231 10.83 -4.96 12.97
CA TRP A 231 11.47 -5.56 11.81
C TRP A 231 12.69 -6.41 12.18
N TYR A 232 13.32 -6.96 11.18
CA TYR A 232 14.61 -7.65 11.31
C TYR A 232 15.53 -7.25 10.16
N ASN A 233 16.82 -7.36 10.38
CA ASN A 233 17.82 -7.13 9.34
C ASN A 233 17.84 -8.35 8.42
N THR A 234 17.49 -8.17 7.13
CA THR A 234 17.40 -9.25 6.15
C THR A 234 18.74 -9.90 5.81
N ASP A 235 19.87 -9.18 6.02
CA ASP A 235 21.20 -9.67 5.74
C ASP A 235 21.73 -10.58 6.88
N THR A 236 21.31 -10.29 8.13
CA THR A 236 21.83 -10.97 9.33
C THR A 236 20.81 -11.80 10.08
N ASN A 237 19.53 -11.64 9.77
CA ASN A 237 18.38 -12.21 10.50
C ASN A 237 18.29 -11.78 11.98
N LEU A 238 18.96 -10.68 12.35
CA LEU A 238 18.86 -10.12 13.69
C LEU A 238 17.63 -9.23 13.83
N PRO A 239 16.85 -9.34 14.92
CA PRO A 239 15.69 -8.47 15.14
C PRO A 239 16.14 -7.02 15.37
N CYS A 240 15.41 -6.08 14.77
CA CYS A 240 15.68 -4.64 14.85
C CYS A 240 14.88 -4.02 16.01
N VAL A 241 15.20 -4.42 17.24
CA VAL A 241 14.53 -4.00 18.48
C VAL A 241 15.49 -3.33 19.46
N TYR A 242 16.66 -2.87 18.98
CA TYR A 242 17.77 -2.42 19.82
C TYR A 242 18.20 -0.97 19.57
N ASP A 243 17.38 -0.18 18.90
CA ASP A 243 17.61 1.25 18.87
C ASP A 243 17.66 1.83 20.29
N TYR A 244 18.43 2.90 20.46
CA TYR A 244 18.69 3.45 21.78
C TYR A 244 17.42 3.84 22.56
N PRO A 245 16.42 4.51 21.95
CA PRO A 245 15.16 4.79 22.61
C PRO A 245 14.42 3.53 23.09
N THR A 246 14.44 2.46 22.30
CA THR A 246 13.78 1.18 22.68
C THR A 246 14.46 0.56 23.90
N LYS A 247 15.79 0.52 23.94
CA LYS A 247 16.53 0.01 25.10
C LYS A 247 16.29 0.84 26.36
N LEU A 248 16.27 2.17 26.23
CA LEU A 248 15.96 3.07 27.36
C LEU A 248 14.53 2.89 27.88
N ALA A 249 13.55 2.82 26.99
CA ALA A 249 12.15 2.66 27.37
C ALA A 249 11.92 1.33 28.09
N PHE A 250 12.51 0.23 27.61
CA PHE A 250 12.43 -1.06 28.28
C PHE A 250 13.04 -1.00 29.69
N ASN A 251 14.21 -0.41 29.82
CA ASN A 251 14.84 -0.26 31.13
C ASN A 251 14.03 0.63 32.08
N ALA A 252 13.49 1.73 31.59
CA ALA A 252 12.63 2.63 32.39
C ALA A 252 11.35 1.93 32.90
N ASP A 253 10.74 1.11 32.06
CA ASP A 253 9.48 0.43 32.37
C ASP A 253 9.67 -0.79 33.28
N THR A 254 10.82 -1.48 33.22
CA THR A 254 11.01 -2.78 33.88
C THR A 254 12.19 -2.83 34.87
N GLY A 255 13.12 -1.89 34.82
CA GLY A 255 14.38 -1.92 35.55
C GLY A 255 15.40 -2.92 34.96
N LEU A 256 15.08 -3.58 33.84
CA LEU A 256 15.92 -4.60 33.21
C LEU A 256 16.66 -4.01 31.99
N TYR A 257 17.76 -4.63 31.61
CA TYR A 257 18.44 -4.32 30.35
C TYR A 257 17.94 -5.24 29.24
N ALA A 258 17.79 -4.70 28.04
CA ALA A 258 17.40 -5.47 26.85
C ALA A 258 18.45 -6.57 26.57
N PRO A 259 18.07 -7.84 26.60
CA PRO A 259 18.98 -8.95 26.35
C PRO A 259 19.21 -9.18 24.86
N ASP A 260 20.32 -9.80 24.51
CA ASP A 260 20.54 -10.27 23.14
C ASP A 260 19.64 -11.48 22.84
N LEU A 261 18.66 -11.29 21.96
CA LEU A 261 17.75 -12.32 21.52
C LEU A 261 18.36 -13.29 20.47
N GLY A 262 19.55 -12.95 19.90
CA GLY A 262 20.11 -13.66 18.76
C GLY A 262 19.28 -13.42 17.48
N THR A 263 19.25 -14.40 16.59
CA THR A 263 18.47 -14.33 15.35
C THR A 263 16.96 -14.47 15.60
N ILE A 264 16.15 -14.04 14.62
CA ILE A 264 14.68 -14.20 14.66
C ILE A 264 14.22 -15.66 14.78
N TYR A 265 15.08 -16.61 14.42
CA TYR A 265 14.82 -18.05 14.50
C TYR A 265 15.13 -18.63 15.90
N GLU A 266 16.09 -18.04 16.61
CA GLU A 266 16.59 -18.53 17.91
C GLU A 266 15.94 -17.81 19.09
N ALA A 267 15.46 -16.61 18.88
CA ALA A 267 15.00 -15.71 19.92
C ALA A 267 13.97 -16.32 20.87
N MET A 268 13.06 -17.14 20.35
CA MET A 268 12.04 -17.79 21.16
C MET A 268 12.56 -18.95 22.02
N ASN A 269 13.76 -19.47 21.75
CA ASN A 269 14.41 -20.49 22.55
C ASN A 269 15.08 -19.91 23.81
N LYS A 270 15.35 -18.58 23.80
CA LYS A 270 15.88 -17.88 24.96
C LYS A 270 14.72 -17.52 25.90
N THR A 271 14.69 -18.14 27.07
CA THR A 271 13.58 -18.05 28.04
C THR A 271 14.06 -17.57 29.41
N GLY A 272 13.10 -17.22 30.27
CA GLY A 272 13.37 -16.64 31.59
C GLY A 272 13.70 -15.16 31.54
N THR A 273 13.83 -14.54 32.73
CA THR A 273 14.20 -13.14 32.88
C THR A 273 15.66 -12.89 32.43
N PRO A 274 15.95 -11.86 31.58
CA PRO A 274 15.03 -10.82 31.08
C PRO A 274 14.42 -11.11 29.70
N TYR A 275 14.58 -12.29 29.13
CA TYR A 275 14.19 -12.59 27.75
C TYR A 275 12.68 -12.55 27.53
N ASP A 276 11.90 -13.18 28.42
CA ASP A 276 10.45 -13.28 28.28
C ASP A 276 9.79 -11.92 28.56
N GLU A 277 10.32 -11.17 29.51
CA GLU A 277 9.90 -9.81 29.81
C GLU A 277 10.13 -8.89 28.59
N PHE A 278 11.30 -8.99 27.95
CA PHE A 278 11.60 -8.14 26.80
C PHE A 278 10.70 -8.45 25.59
N LYS A 279 10.51 -9.73 25.26
CA LYS A 279 9.59 -10.14 24.18
C LYS A 279 8.17 -9.69 24.45
N THR A 280 7.69 -9.85 25.67
CA THR A 280 6.35 -9.42 26.09
C THR A 280 6.21 -7.91 26.03
N TRP A 281 7.22 -7.17 26.48
CA TRP A 281 7.26 -5.72 26.43
C TRP A 281 7.22 -5.21 24.98
N LEU A 282 8.04 -5.78 24.08
CA LEU A 282 8.03 -5.44 22.65
C LEU A 282 6.64 -5.59 22.04
N ARG A 283 5.98 -6.72 22.29
CA ARG A 283 4.63 -7.00 21.83
C ARG A 283 3.62 -5.96 22.33
N ASN A 284 3.66 -5.64 23.61
CA ASN A 284 2.77 -4.64 24.21
C ASN A 284 3.08 -3.23 23.70
N LYS A 285 4.35 -2.89 23.53
CA LYS A 285 4.80 -1.60 23.01
C LYS A 285 4.24 -1.32 21.61
N LEU A 286 4.29 -2.30 20.71
CA LEU A 286 3.69 -2.19 19.38
C LEU A 286 2.19 -1.90 19.46
N GLY A 287 1.45 -2.70 20.22
CA GLY A 287 0.02 -2.52 20.38
C GLY A 287 -0.35 -1.17 20.98
N GLN A 288 0.36 -0.75 22.03
CA GLN A 288 0.17 0.54 22.68
C GLN A 288 0.44 1.70 21.71
N THR A 289 1.50 1.61 20.90
CA THR A 289 1.82 2.63 19.90
C THR A 289 0.66 2.81 18.89
N CYS A 290 0.10 1.72 18.40
CA CYS A 290 -1.07 1.78 17.49
C CYS A 290 -2.30 2.38 18.18
N GLN A 291 -2.56 2.03 19.43
CA GLN A 291 -3.67 2.61 20.20
C GLN A 291 -3.47 4.11 20.46
N ASN A 292 -2.22 4.55 20.71
CA ASN A 292 -1.91 5.97 20.91
C ASN A 292 -2.15 6.79 19.63
N ILE A 293 -1.81 6.26 18.46
CA ILE A 293 -2.14 6.89 17.17
C ILE A 293 -3.67 7.02 17.02
N ARG A 294 -4.41 5.93 17.26
CA ARG A 294 -5.87 5.97 17.22
C ARG A 294 -6.44 7.03 18.18
N ALA A 295 -5.93 7.07 19.40
CA ALA A 295 -6.36 8.04 20.41
C ALA A 295 -6.08 9.48 19.95
N ALA A 296 -4.92 9.76 19.39
CA ALA A 296 -4.56 11.08 18.86
C ALA A 296 -5.49 11.51 17.71
N ILE A 297 -5.81 10.61 16.79
CA ILE A 297 -6.76 10.88 15.69
C ILE A 297 -8.15 11.18 16.27
N LYS A 298 -8.64 10.34 17.18
CA LYS A 298 -9.99 10.50 17.77
C LYS A 298 -10.09 11.71 18.71
N ALA A 299 -9.01 12.16 19.30
CA ALA A 299 -8.98 13.40 20.09
C ALA A 299 -9.31 14.63 19.22
N LYS A 300 -8.88 14.65 17.96
CA LYS A 300 -9.22 15.72 17.01
C LYS A 300 -10.53 15.44 16.26
N TYR A 301 -10.80 14.20 15.91
CA TYR A 301 -11.93 13.76 15.11
C TYR A 301 -12.66 12.60 15.82
N ALA A 302 -13.56 12.92 16.72
CA ALA A 302 -14.23 11.95 17.61
C ALA A 302 -14.93 10.80 16.84
N ASN A 303 -15.47 11.10 15.66
CA ASN A 303 -16.17 10.13 14.81
C ASN A 303 -15.25 9.40 13.81
N ALA A 304 -13.94 9.63 13.86
CA ALA A 304 -12.99 8.95 12.97
C ALA A 304 -13.09 7.43 13.10
N GLN A 305 -12.93 6.74 11.99
CA GLN A 305 -12.72 5.29 11.97
C GLN A 305 -11.21 5.04 11.85
N VAL A 306 -10.69 4.13 12.65
CA VAL A 306 -9.25 3.78 12.62
C VAL A 306 -9.09 2.28 12.71
N CYS A 307 -8.29 1.70 11.82
CA CYS A 307 -7.97 0.28 11.79
C CYS A 307 -6.46 0.03 11.71
N PRO A 308 -5.95 -1.06 12.27
CA PRO A 308 -4.64 -1.58 11.92
C PRO A 308 -4.73 -2.40 10.63
N LEU A 309 -3.68 -2.37 9.82
CA LEU A 309 -3.44 -3.33 8.75
C LEU A 309 -2.56 -4.45 9.29
N ILE A 310 -2.95 -5.70 9.06
CA ILE A 310 -2.22 -6.87 9.53
C ILE A 310 -1.92 -7.79 8.36
N PHE A 311 -0.64 -8.01 8.10
CA PHE A 311 -0.14 -8.96 7.13
C PHE A 311 0.09 -10.32 7.79
N PHE A 312 -0.87 -11.22 7.65
CA PHE A 312 -0.86 -12.49 8.37
C PHE A 312 0.27 -13.46 8.02
N PRO A 313 0.77 -13.55 6.78
CA PRO A 313 1.89 -14.43 6.48
C PRO A 313 3.11 -14.23 7.38
N SER A 314 3.43 -12.98 7.74
CA SER A 314 4.55 -12.69 8.66
C SER A 314 4.26 -13.06 10.10
N ILE A 315 3.04 -12.77 10.58
CA ILE A 315 2.69 -13.01 12.00
C ILE A 315 2.16 -14.44 12.28
N ARG A 316 2.08 -15.26 11.28
CA ARG A 316 1.73 -16.70 11.39
C ARG A 316 2.80 -17.58 10.77
N SER A 317 4.02 -17.06 10.60
CA SER A 317 5.14 -17.86 10.10
C SER A 317 5.57 -18.91 11.12
N PRO A 318 5.63 -20.19 10.76
CA PRO A 318 6.13 -21.22 11.65
C PRO A 318 7.65 -21.16 11.86
N ILE A 319 8.34 -20.39 11.03
CA ILE A 319 9.80 -20.27 11.06
C ILE A 319 10.22 -19.01 11.82
N GLN A 320 9.59 -17.88 11.54
CA GLN A 320 9.90 -16.59 12.17
C GLN A 320 9.11 -16.41 13.47
N THR A 321 9.34 -17.29 14.44
CA THR A 321 8.54 -17.37 15.65
C THR A 321 8.58 -16.13 16.53
N LEU A 322 9.69 -15.38 16.53
CA LEU A 322 9.78 -14.09 17.21
C LEU A 322 8.83 -13.07 16.56
N ALA A 323 8.89 -12.90 15.22
CA ALA A 323 8.02 -11.97 14.51
C ALA A 323 6.53 -12.31 14.76
N THR A 324 6.17 -13.59 14.73
CA THR A 324 4.84 -14.09 15.07
C THR A 324 4.40 -13.65 16.47
N TYR A 325 5.30 -13.65 17.44
CA TYR A 325 4.98 -13.28 18.82
C TYR A 325 4.89 -11.77 19.02
N ILE A 326 5.93 -11.00 18.62
CA ILE A 326 6.03 -9.58 18.95
C ILE A 326 5.18 -8.68 18.04
N ASN A 327 4.87 -9.13 16.80
CA ASN A 327 4.06 -8.36 15.83
C ASN A 327 2.57 -8.71 15.86
N TYR A 328 2.14 -9.54 16.79
CA TYR A 328 0.72 -9.86 17.00
C TYR A 328 0.26 -9.54 18.42
N PRO A 329 0.14 -8.25 18.77
CA PRO A 329 -0.35 -7.81 20.08
C PRO A 329 -1.88 -8.00 20.17
N SER A 330 -2.35 -9.26 20.20
CA SER A 330 -3.78 -9.59 20.10
C SER A 330 -4.64 -8.89 21.14
N GLN A 331 -4.15 -8.69 22.37
CA GLN A 331 -4.88 -7.95 23.41
C GLN A 331 -5.18 -6.50 23.01
N HIS A 332 -4.25 -5.87 22.28
CA HIS A 332 -4.41 -4.49 21.80
C HIS A 332 -5.21 -4.41 20.50
N TYR A 333 -5.18 -5.47 19.68
CA TYR A 333 -5.84 -5.50 18.38
C TYR A 333 -7.25 -6.10 18.43
N SER A 334 -7.64 -6.77 19.53
CA SER A 334 -8.99 -7.31 19.69
C SER A 334 -10.06 -6.24 19.68
N TYR A 335 -11.23 -6.58 19.13
CA TYR A 335 -12.41 -5.74 19.17
C TYR A 335 -12.87 -5.50 20.63
N PRO A 336 -13.26 -4.27 21.00
CA PRO A 336 -13.47 -3.07 20.18
C PRO A 336 -12.31 -2.05 20.19
N ASN A 337 -11.08 -2.47 20.46
CA ASN A 337 -9.93 -1.55 20.56
C ASN A 337 -9.67 -0.74 19.29
N PHE A 338 -10.10 -1.25 18.13
CA PHE A 338 -10.17 -0.50 16.87
C PHE A 338 -11.58 -0.57 16.29
N ASP A 339 -11.89 0.35 15.38
CA ASP A 339 -13.25 0.48 14.83
C ASP A 339 -13.58 -0.65 13.86
N TYR A 340 -12.57 -1.16 13.18
CA TYR A 340 -12.55 -2.34 12.31
C TYR A 340 -11.10 -2.80 12.16
N ILE A 341 -10.88 -3.91 11.44
CA ILE A 341 -9.56 -4.45 11.14
C ILE A 341 -9.41 -4.65 9.64
N MET A 342 -8.22 -4.42 9.11
CA MET A 342 -7.88 -4.77 7.74
C MET A 342 -6.80 -5.86 7.72
N THR A 343 -6.96 -6.85 6.86
CA THR A 343 -6.09 -8.01 6.78
C THR A 343 -5.54 -8.19 5.38
N GLU A 344 -4.33 -8.72 5.30
CA GLU A 344 -3.65 -9.09 4.06
C GLU A 344 -3.12 -10.51 4.15
N ALA A 345 -3.14 -11.22 3.02
CA ALA A 345 -2.65 -12.60 2.95
C ALA A 345 -2.07 -12.95 1.56
N TYR A 346 -1.57 -11.99 0.80
CA TYR A 346 -1.18 -12.21 -0.59
C TYR A 346 -0.04 -13.23 -0.78
N ASP A 347 0.94 -13.35 0.13
CA ASP A 347 1.96 -14.40 0.05
C ASP A 347 1.33 -15.80 0.01
N TRP A 348 0.31 -16.02 0.83
CA TRP A 348 -0.40 -17.31 0.83
C TRP A 348 -1.19 -17.54 -0.46
N LEU A 349 -1.72 -16.48 -1.07
CA LEU A 349 -2.34 -16.56 -2.40
C LEU A 349 -1.31 -16.93 -3.47
N LEU A 350 -0.15 -16.26 -3.46
CA LEU A 350 0.95 -16.53 -4.40
C LEU A 350 1.47 -17.96 -4.25
N GLU A 351 1.60 -18.45 -3.03
CA GLU A 351 2.04 -19.80 -2.71
C GLU A 351 0.95 -20.87 -2.88
N ALA A 352 -0.25 -20.50 -3.33
CA ALA A 352 -1.43 -21.36 -3.43
C ALA A 352 -1.89 -21.99 -2.10
N LYS A 353 -1.60 -21.35 -0.97
CA LYS A 353 -2.05 -21.73 0.38
C LYS A 353 -3.42 -21.10 0.67
N LEU A 354 -4.42 -21.45 -0.14
CA LEU A 354 -5.73 -20.81 -0.13
C LEU A 354 -6.48 -20.95 1.19
N ASP A 355 -6.33 -22.10 1.87
CA ASP A 355 -6.96 -22.31 3.18
C ASP A 355 -6.42 -21.34 4.23
N LEU A 356 -5.11 -21.05 4.21
CA LEU A 356 -4.51 -20.07 5.11
C LEU A 356 -4.95 -18.64 4.77
N ALA A 357 -5.00 -18.31 3.49
CA ALA A 357 -5.53 -17.01 3.04
C ALA A 357 -6.97 -16.82 3.51
N HIS A 358 -7.82 -17.85 3.38
CA HIS A 358 -9.18 -17.82 3.88
C HIS A 358 -9.26 -17.67 5.42
N GLN A 359 -8.38 -18.33 6.18
CA GLN A 359 -8.31 -18.17 7.63
C GLN A 359 -7.96 -16.73 8.06
N ALA A 360 -7.07 -16.07 7.32
CA ALA A 360 -6.71 -14.68 7.57
C ALA A 360 -7.91 -13.72 7.48
N VAL A 361 -8.91 -14.07 6.71
CA VAL A 361 -10.11 -13.26 6.50
C VAL A 361 -11.26 -13.67 7.41
N SER A 362 -11.43 -14.97 7.65
CA SER A 362 -12.59 -15.51 8.35
C SER A 362 -12.33 -15.80 9.83
N GLN A 363 -11.34 -16.65 10.14
CA GLN A 363 -11.16 -17.16 11.50
C GLN A 363 -10.40 -16.18 12.40
N ILE A 364 -9.23 -15.71 11.96
CA ILE A 364 -8.36 -14.91 12.83
C ILE A 364 -9.02 -13.60 13.24
N PRO A 365 -9.59 -12.79 12.32
CA PRO A 365 -10.25 -11.56 12.71
C PRO A 365 -11.49 -11.79 13.60
N THR A 366 -12.30 -12.81 13.29
CA THR A 366 -13.58 -12.98 13.96
C THR A 366 -13.48 -13.84 15.23
N GLN A 367 -12.71 -14.92 15.22
CA GLN A 367 -12.61 -15.84 16.35
C GLN A 367 -11.51 -15.44 17.32
N ASP A 368 -10.30 -15.14 16.84
CA ASP A 368 -9.17 -14.81 17.71
C ASP A 368 -9.24 -13.38 18.22
N LEU A 369 -9.67 -12.41 17.36
CA LEU A 369 -9.73 -10.99 17.69
C LEU A 369 -11.13 -10.48 17.97
N GLY A 370 -12.18 -11.27 17.77
CA GLY A 370 -13.55 -10.97 18.14
C GLY A 370 -14.27 -9.92 17.27
N TYR A 371 -13.79 -9.62 16.08
CA TYR A 371 -14.48 -8.66 15.19
C TYR A 371 -15.72 -9.28 14.56
N PRO A 372 -16.87 -8.60 14.54
CA PRO A 372 -17.96 -8.98 13.66
C PRO A 372 -17.49 -8.94 12.19
N ALA A 373 -17.98 -9.85 11.35
CA ALA A 373 -17.54 -9.95 9.96
C ALA A 373 -17.65 -8.61 9.19
N ASN A 374 -18.72 -7.85 9.43
CA ASN A 374 -18.93 -6.53 8.84
C ASN A 374 -18.00 -5.43 9.39
N LYS A 375 -17.03 -5.78 10.23
CA LYS A 375 -15.93 -4.95 10.73
C LYS A 375 -14.57 -5.51 10.31
N VAL A 376 -14.56 -6.42 9.37
CA VAL A 376 -13.35 -6.98 8.76
C VAL A 376 -13.26 -6.48 7.32
N ALA A 377 -12.19 -5.80 6.98
CA ALA A 377 -11.83 -5.43 5.62
C ALA A 377 -10.66 -6.32 5.16
N TYR A 378 -10.59 -6.62 3.87
CA TYR A 378 -9.59 -7.51 3.32
C TYR A 378 -8.93 -6.92 2.09
N LEU A 379 -7.61 -6.89 2.09
CA LEU A 379 -6.76 -6.58 0.94
C LEU A 379 -6.41 -7.88 0.25
N SER A 380 -6.99 -8.11 -0.93
CA SER A 380 -6.69 -9.25 -1.78
C SER A 380 -5.91 -8.79 -3.01
N GLY A 381 -4.99 -9.60 -3.41
CA GLY A 381 -4.22 -9.36 -4.62
C GLY A 381 -2.79 -8.97 -4.34
N PHE A 382 -2.02 -9.00 -5.40
CA PHE A 382 -0.62 -8.64 -5.38
C PHE A 382 -0.19 -8.17 -6.78
N VAL A 383 0.94 -7.46 -6.88
CA VAL A 383 1.54 -7.07 -8.16
C VAL A 383 2.05 -8.30 -8.90
N PRO A 384 1.40 -8.74 -10.00
CA PRO A 384 1.85 -9.92 -10.74
C PRO A 384 3.01 -9.53 -11.67
N ASP A 385 4.22 -9.46 -11.14
CA ASP A 385 5.41 -9.23 -11.95
C ASP A 385 6.35 -10.46 -12.03
N ALA A 386 7.31 -10.44 -12.96
CA ALA A 386 8.18 -11.57 -13.20
C ALA A 386 9.15 -11.87 -12.05
N SER A 387 9.57 -10.85 -11.30
CA SER A 387 10.49 -11.01 -10.18
C SER A 387 9.83 -11.79 -9.05
N ILE A 388 8.57 -11.53 -8.81
CA ILE A 388 7.75 -12.22 -7.82
C ILE A 388 7.50 -13.67 -8.21
N ALA A 389 7.20 -13.91 -9.49
CA ALA A 389 7.07 -15.28 -9.99
C ALA A 389 8.32 -16.11 -9.68
N TYR A 390 9.50 -15.52 -9.80
CA TYR A 390 10.76 -16.19 -9.47
C TYR A 390 10.93 -16.44 -7.96
N ILE A 391 10.63 -15.44 -7.14
CA ILE A 391 10.77 -15.54 -5.67
C ILE A 391 9.87 -16.65 -5.10
N TYR A 392 8.65 -16.76 -5.59
CA TYR A 392 7.68 -17.75 -5.10
C TYR A 392 7.67 -19.07 -5.91
N GLY A 393 8.72 -19.34 -6.69
CA GLY A 393 8.89 -20.62 -7.39
C GLY A 393 7.95 -20.83 -8.56
N PHE A 394 7.34 -19.78 -9.10
CA PHE A 394 6.59 -19.87 -10.35
C PHE A 394 7.54 -20.14 -11.52
N ASP A 395 7.11 -20.97 -12.45
CA ASP A 395 7.88 -21.23 -13.67
C ASP A 395 7.93 -19.98 -14.54
N LYS A 396 9.10 -19.36 -14.64
CA LYS A 396 9.32 -18.15 -15.46
C LYS A 396 8.98 -18.31 -16.94
N ASN A 397 8.85 -19.56 -17.40
CA ASN A 397 8.52 -19.87 -18.80
C ASN A 397 7.01 -20.07 -19.01
N LYS A 398 6.19 -19.95 -17.94
CA LYS A 398 4.74 -20.05 -18.03
C LYS A 398 4.08 -18.68 -17.87
N PRO A 399 3.01 -18.39 -18.60
CA PRO A 399 2.21 -17.23 -18.39
C PRO A 399 1.55 -17.32 -17.00
N TYR A 400 2.02 -16.53 -16.04
CA TYR A 400 1.59 -16.64 -14.64
C TYR A 400 0.52 -15.61 -14.23
N ARG A 401 0.27 -14.58 -15.02
CA ARG A 401 -0.75 -13.56 -14.72
C ARG A 401 -2.13 -14.16 -14.56
N THR A 402 -2.57 -14.91 -15.54
CA THR A 402 -3.90 -15.57 -15.47
C THR A 402 -4.05 -16.45 -14.24
N PRO A 403 -3.09 -17.34 -13.88
CA PRO A 403 -3.18 -18.09 -12.65
C PRO A 403 -3.22 -17.22 -11.38
N ILE A 404 -2.48 -16.12 -11.31
CA ILE A 404 -2.51 -15.23 -10.15
C ILE A 404 -3.86 -14.51 -10.04
N TRP A 405 -4.34 -13.92 -11.11
CA TRP A 405 -5.66 -13.29 -11.12
C TRP A 405 -6.78 -14.28 -10.81
N GLN A 406 -6.71 -15.49 -11.33
CA GLN A 406 -7.68 -16.55 -10.99
C GLN A 406 -7.66 -16.90 -9.50
N ARG A 407 -6.49 -16.91 -8.86
CA ARG A 407 -6.39 -17.13 -7.40
C ARG A 407 -6.99 -15.97 -6.63
N ILE A 408 -6.68 -14.73 -7.00
CA ILE A 408 -7.26 -13.52 -6.40
C ILE A 408 -8.78 -13.56 -6.52
N PHE A 409 -9.30 -13.84 -7.72
CA PHE A 409 -10.75 -13.91 -7.97
C PHE A 409 -11.42 -15.04 -7.21
N GLY A 410 -10.79 -16.21 -7.19
CA GLY A 410 -11.29 -17.37 -6.46
C GLY A 410 -11.37 -17.10 -4.96
N ASP A 411 -10.35 -16.48 -4.39
CA ASP A 411 -10.30 -16.09 -2.99
C ASP A 411 -11.39 -15.07 -2.67
N MET A 412 -11.45 -13.96 -3.41
CA MET A 412 -12.46 -12.93 -3.19
C MET A 412 -13.89 -13.44 -3.34
N LYS A 413 -14.13 -14.34 -4.30
CA LYS A 413 -15.43 -14.98 -4.51
C LYS A 413 -15.82 -15.87 -3.32
N ASN A 414 -14.87 -16.68 -2.82
CA ASN A 414 -15.10 -17.55 -1.67
C ASN A 414 -15.43 -16.73 -0.41
N ASN A 415 -14.88 -15.54 -0.29
CA ASN A 415 -15.08 -14.67 0.87
C ASN A 415 -16.39 -13.85 0.81
N VAL A 416 -17.12 -13.88 -0.30
CA VAL A 416 -18.39 -13.12 -0.45
C VAL A 416 -19.41 -13.48 0.63
N SER A 417 -19.56 -14.77 0.92
CA SER A 417 -20.56 -15.27 1.89
C SER A 417 -20.21 -14.90 3.34
N LEU A 418 -19.02 -14.43 3.62
CA LEU A 418 -18.59 -14.06 4.97
C LEU A 418 -19.22 -12.75 5.47
N GLY A 419 -19.77 -11.94 4.58
CA GLY A 419 -20.38 -10.65 4.95
C GLY A 419 -19.35 -9.61 5.41
N LEU A 420 -18.15 -9.62 4.83
CA LEU A 420 -17.08 -8.68 5.14
C LEU A 420 -17.49 -7.23 4.89
N MET A 421 -16.88 -6.29 5.62
CA MET A 421 -17.08 -4.86 5.44
C MET A 421 -16.75 -4.44 4.00
N LYS A 422 -15.61 -4.87 3.49
CA LYS A 422 -15.14 -4.61 2.13
C LYS A 422 -14.00 -5.56 1.75
N GLN A 423 -13.92 -5.92 0.49
CA GLN A 423 -12.76 -6.59 -0.10
C GLN A 423 -12.13 -5.64 -1.11
N PHE A 424 -10.84 -5.39 -0.99
CA PHE A 424 -10.08 -4.50 -1.86
C PHE A 424 -9.11 -5.28 -2.74
N ILE A 425 -8.91 -4.80 -3.96
CA ILE A 425 -7.90 -5.32 -4.88
C ILE A 425 -6.66 -4.44 -4.76
N TRP A 426 -5.53 -5.03 -4.47
CA TRP A 426 -4.24 -4.38 -4.64
C TRP A 426 -3.68 -4.70 -6.03
N ALA A 427 -3.50 -3.76 -6.99
CA ALA A 427 -3.84 -2.35 -6.83
C ALA A 427 -4.29 -1.77 -8.18
N TYR A 428 -4.69 -0.51 -8.17
CA TYR A 428 -5.15 0.21 -9.38
C TYR A 428 -4.19 0.10 -10.57
N PRO A 429 -2.85 0.25 -10.44
CA PRO A 429 -1.96 0.14 -11.60
C PRO A 429 -2.09 -1.21 -12.31
N GLN A 430 -2.16 -2.32 -11.58
CA GLN A 430 -2.28 -3.67 -12.16
C GLN A 430 -3.63 -3.90 -12.80
N VAL A 431 -4.70 -3.44 -12.14
CA VAL A 431 -6.06 -3.51 -12.70
C VAL A 431 -6.14 -2.77 -14.03
N MET A 432 -5.56 -1.56 -14.11
CA MET A 432 -5.53 -0.77 -15.34
C MET A 432 -4.60 -1.37 -16.39
N PHE A 433 -3.46 -1.90 -15.97
CA PHE A 433 -2.46 -2.48 -16.85
C PHE A 433 -2.93 -3.79 -17.49
N ASP A 434 -3.53 -4.67 -16.70
CA ASP A 434 -4.04 -5.96 -17.17
C ASP A 434 -5.48 -5.88 -17.71
N SER A 435 -6.07 -4.68 -17.73
CA SER A 435 -7.43 -4.43 -18.21
C SER A 435 -8.49 -5.29 -17.52
N ILE A 436 -8.36 -5.46 -16.20
CA ILE A 436 -9.25 -6.30 -15.40
C ILE A 436 -10.57 -5.57 -15.15
N THR A 437 -11.67 -6.25 -15.45
CA THR A 437 -13.04 -5.79 -15.16
C THR A 437 -13.81 -6.83 -14.34
N ILE A 438 -14.94 -6.43 -13.79
CA ILE A 438 -15.81 -7.31 -13.02
C ILE A 438 -17.05 -7.62 -13.84
N ASP A 439 -17.27 -8.91 -14.12
CA ASP A 439 -18.52 -9.39 -14.71
C ASP A 439 -19.57 -9.60 -13.62
N THR A 440 -20.57 -8.76 -13.61
CA THR A 440 -21.68 -8.83 -12.65
C THR A 440 -22.85 -9.68 -13.12
N THR A 441 -22.77 -10.28 -14.31
CA THR A 441 -23.91 -11.03 -14.90
C THR A 441 -24.14 -12.38 -14.24
N GLN A 442 -23.14 -12.96 -13.58
CA GLN A 442 -23.17 -14.34 -13.10
C GLN A 442 -23.41 -14.52 -11.60
N ALA A 443 -23.41 -13.47 -10.81
CA ALA A 443 -23.70 -13.52 -9.38
C ALA A 443 -24.01 -12.14 -8.83
N PRO A 444 -24.68 -12.04 -7.66
CA PRO A 444 -24.90 -10.74 -7.01
C PRO A 444 -23.63 -9.93 -6.75
N ASN A 445 -22.48 -10.60 -6.67
CA ASN A 445 -21.20 -9.98 -6.38
C ASN A 445 -20.19 -10.03 -7.54
N GLY A 446 -20.61 -10.55 -8.71
CA GLY A 446 -19.81 -10.55 -9.93
C GLY A 446 -18.60 -11.47 -9.93
N PHE A 447 -17.91 -11.48 -11.05
CA PHE A 447 -16.61 -12.12 -11.24
C PHE A 447 -15.65 -11.11 -11.85
N PHE A 448 -14.39 -11.24 -11.51
CA PHE A 448 -13.35 -10.58 -12.27
C PHE A 448 -13.16 -11.32 -13.60
N VAL A 449 -13.13 -10.57 -14.66
CA VAL A 449 -12.78 -11.07 -15.98
C VAL A 449 -11.68 -10.22 -16.55
N GLU A 450 -10.69 -10.88 -17.09
CA GLU A 450 -9.71 -10.23 -17.93
C GLU A 450 -10.41 -9.70 -19.17
N ASN A 451 -10.21 -8.43 -19.51
CA ASN A 451 -10.85 -7.86 -20.69
C ASN A 451 -10.12 -8.37 -21.93
N THR A 452 -10.62 -9.47 -22.48
CA THR A 452 -10.03 -10.14 -23.64
C THR A 452 -9.97 -9.28 -24.91
N LEU A 453 -10.68 -8.15 -24.94
CA LEU A 453 -10.60 -7.19 -26.05
C LEU A 453 -9.29 -6.38 -26.04
N TYR A 454 -8.66 -6.29 -24.87
CA TYR A 454 -7.43 -5.52 -24.67
C TYR A 454 -6.27 -6.35 -24.14
N SER A 455 -6.51 -7.60 -23.72
CA SER A 455 -5.43 -8.50 -23.35
C SER A 455 -4.80 -9.09 -24.61
N PRO A 456 -3.56 -8.76 -24.92
CA PRO A 456 -2.83 -9.42 -26.03
C PRO A 456 -2.40 -10.84 -25.66
N ILE A 457 -2.71 -11.29 -24.44
CA ILE A 457 -2.15 -12.52 -23.87
C ILE A 457 -3.26 -13.57 -23.87
N SER A 458 -3.18 -14.47 -24.85
CA SER A 458 -3.85 -15.77 -24.73
C SER A 458 -3.10 -16.59 -23.66
N ASP A 459 -3.80 -17.50 -22.99
CA ASP A 459 -3.24 -18.39 -21.95
C ASP A 459 -1.97 -19.16 -22.37
N ASN A 460 -1.60 -19.09 -23.63
CA ASN A 460 -0.46 -19.78 -24.23
C ASN A 460 0.66 -18.85 -24.72
N THR A 461 0.58 -17.55 -24.50
CA THR A 461 1.61 -16.62 -24.95
C THR A 461 2.65 -16.42 -23.86
N PRO A 462 3.92 -16.74 -24.09
CA PRO A 462 4.97 -16.44 -23.13
C PRO A 462 5.06 -14.93 -22.93
N TYR A 463 5.18 -14.51 -21.70
CA TYR A 463 5.35 -13.12 -21.33
C TYR A 463 6.64 -12.58 -21.94
N PRO A 464 6.63 -11.49 -22.70
CA PRO A 464 7.88 -10.88 -23.10
C PRO A 464 8.58 -10.34 -21.85
N PRO A 465 9.87 -10.67 -21.65
CA PRO A 465 10.61 -10.30 -20.44
C PRO A 465 10.83 -8.78 -20.25
N ASP A 466 10.46 -7.96 -21.23
CA ASP A 466 10.88 -6.55 -21.30
C ASP A 466 9.74 -5.54 -21.03
N ILE A 467 8.61 -5.95 -20.48
CA ILE A 467 7.47 -5.05 -20.23
C ILE A 467 7.49 -4.44 -18.83
N TYR A 468 8.52 -4.72 -18.04
CA TYR A 468 8.66 -4.21 -16.69
C TYR A 468 9.77 -3.16 -16.63
N LEU A 469 9.39 -1.93 -16.92
CA LEU A 469 10.14 -0.73 -16.53
C LEU A 469 9.32 0.02 -15.48
#